data_726305d454724662cd4bc0fcb4814cd4
#
_entry.id   726305d454724662cd4bc0fcb4814cd4
#
_cell.length_a   1.000
_cell.length_b   1.000
_cell.length_c   1.000
_cell.angle_alpha   90.00
_cell.angle_beta   90.00
_cell.angle_gamma   90.00
#
_symmetry.space_group_name_H-M   'P 1'
#
loop_
_entity.id
_entity.type
_entity.pdbx_description
1 polymer ?
#
loop_
_entity_poly.entity_id
_entity_poly.type
_entity_poly.pdbx_seq_one_letter_code
_entity_poly.pdbx_strand_id
1 'polypeptide(L)'
;MDTPKKIKVLYIDDEQNNLNGFKATFRFDYTVLIASNISQAYEHLNSHPDISVILCDQRMPDKTGVQFFEEMRDTYDEPVRMLITGYTDIESVIDAVNRGHIFRYIKKPWTDSDIRSAIEEANKFYLTNSMLVAKNRELQSAYDELGKFAYSVTHDVRGPLLSILGALDLAKNMEDPNELRDILEMMEDAIHKLDEYIKNTHEYYKLKRGLLQFEVIDFNNLVKDIAALFRIAGRMDNIKFISNVVQNDEFLSDEISIKMILNNLLSNAFNYQRKDAADKYVSVSIEVANNVATITVKDNGIGIHESHINNIFTMFYRATSEETGSGLGLYNVKDALTKLSGEIEVASVVNEGTTFKVIIPGKAHGTN
;
A
#
# COMPACT_ATOMS: atom_id res chain seq x y z
N MET A 1 8.91 1.50 -26.11
CA MET A 1 9.31 0.08 -26.00
C MET A 1 10.62 0.08 -25.21
N ASP A 2 10.55 -0.29 -23.93
CA ASP A 2 11.78 -0.45 -23.13
C ASP A 2 12.61 -1.57 -23.71
N THR A 3 13.86 -1.27 -24.05
CA THR A 3 14.84 -2.31 -24.41
C THR A 3 14.97 -3.26 -23.22
N PRO A 4 14.86 -4.59 -23.42
CA PRO A 4 14.97 -5.53 -22.32
C PRO A 4 16.29 -5.30 -21.57
N LYS A 5 16.20 -5.09 -20.26
CA LYS A 5 17.35 -4.82 -19.39
C LYS A 5 18.29 -6.02 -19.48
N LYS A 6 19.53 -5.81 -19.92
CA LYS A 6 20.54 -6.87 -20.02
C LYS A 6 20.82 -7.46 -18.64
N ILE A 7 21.02 -8.78 -18.58
CA ILE A 7 21.46 -9.49 -17.37
C ILE A 7 22.78 -8.89 -16.90
N LYS A 8 22.85 -8.52 -15.61
CA LYS A 8 24.07 -7.96 -15.02
C LYS A 8 24.86 -9.06 -14.32
N VAL A 9 26.05 -9.29 -14.79
CA VAL A 9 26.94 -10.37 -14.37
C VAL A 9 28.22 -9.79 -13.78
N LEU A 10 28.60 -10.24 -12.58
CA LEU A 10 29.90 -9.95 -11.99
C LEU A 10 30.81 -11.17 -12.16
N TYR A 11 31.95 -11.00 -12.84
CA TYR A 11 32.97 -12.02 -12.99
C TYR A 11 34.20 -11.67 -12.18
N ILE A 12 34.65 -12.61 -11.33
CA ILE A 12 35.76 -12.44 -10.39
C ILE A 12 36.81 -13.48 -10.68
N ASP A 13 38.03 -13.05 -11.03
CA ASP A 13 39.18 -13.90 -11.34
C ASP A 13 40.46 -13.06 -11.13
N ASP A 14 41.50 -13.59 -10.50
CA ASP A 14 42.74 -12.86 -10.23
C ASP A 14 43.60 -12.67 -11.49
N GLU A 15 43.36 -13.44 -12.54
CA GLU A 15 44.04 -13.32 -13.80
C GLU A 15 43.41 -12.29 -14.74
N GLN A 16 44.10 -11.16 -14.99
CA GLN A 16 43.61 -10.08 -15.84
C GLN A 16 43.26 -10.53 -17.27
N ASN A 17 43.93 -11.54 -17.78
CA ASN A 17 43.68 -12.09 -19.11
C ASN A 17 42.30 -12.79 -19.16
N ASN A 18 41.94 -13.52 -18.10
CA ASN A 18 40.63 -14.17 -17.99
C ASN A 18 39.52 -13.13 -17.92
N LEU A 19 39.71 -12.09 -17.10
CA LEU A 19 38.76 -10.96 -16.96
C LEU A 19 38.51 -10.27 -18.31
N ASN A 20 39.57 -9.92 -19.02
CA ASN A 20 39.48 -9.24 -20.31
C ASN A 20 38.83 -10.13 -21.38
N GLY A 21 39.24 -11.41 -21.43
CA GLY A 21 38.66 -12.39 -22.34
C GLY A 21 37.16 -12.59 -22.11
N PHE A 22 36.74 -12.81 -20.86
CA PHE A 22 35.34 -12.95 -20.50
C PHE A 22 34.53 -11.70 -20.88
N LYS A 23 34.99 -10.51 -20.50
CA LYS A 23 34.30 -9.26 -20.82
C LYS A 23 34.22 -9.04 -22.35
N ALA A 24 35.27 -9.32 -23.10
CA ALA A 24 35.28 -9.17 -24.56
C ALA A 24 34.22 -10.09 -25.22
N THR A 25 34.12 -11.35 -24.75
CA THR A 25 33.22 -12.36 -25.29
C THR A 25 31.75 -12.03 -25.00
N PHE A 26 31.42 -11.61 -23.77
CA PHE A 26 30.04 -11.53 -23.30
C PHE A 26 29.46 -10.11 -23.23
N ARG A 27 30.19 -9.04 -23.49
CA ARG A 27 29.76 -7.63 -23.38
C ARG A 27 28.55 -7.25 -24.25
N PHE A 28 28.34 -7.95 -25.35
CA PHE A 28 27.20 -7.67 -26.23
C PHE A 28 25.90 -8.27 -25.73
N ASP A 29 25.96 -9.38 -24.98
CA ASP A 29 24.80 -10.10 -24.47
C ASP A 29 24.43 -9.67 -23.06
N TYR A 30 25.43 -9.40 -22.21
CA TYR A 30 25.28 -9.09 -20.79
C TYR A 30 25.93 -7.76 -20.42
N THR A 31 25.53 -7.18 -19.30
CA THR A 31 26.28 -6.10 -18.64
C THR A 31 27.33 -6.75 -17.74
N VAL A 32 28.56 -6.84 -18.23
CA VAL A 32 29.65 -7.55 -17.54
C VAL A 32 30.45 -6.58 -16.67
N LEU A 33 30.43 -6.80 -15.37
CA LEU A 33 31.33 -6.22 -14.38
C LEU A 33 32.45 -7.22 -14.11
N ILE A 34 33.65 -6.74 -13.89
CA ILE A 34 34.85 -7.59 -13.65
C ILE A 34 35.54 -7.12 -12.37
N ALA A 35 36.04 -8.06 -11.57
CA ALA A 35 36.81 -7.77 -10.36
C ALA A 35 38.03 -8.67 -10.31
N SER A 36 39.22 -8.09 -10.09
CA SER A 36 40.47 -8.84 -9.97
C SER A 36 40.80 -9.30 -8.56
N ASN A 37 39.94 -8.92 -7.58
CA ASN A 37 40.05 -9.31 -6.17
C ASN A 37 38.71 -9.11 -5.46
N ILE A 38 38.62 -9.62 -4.24
CA ILE A 38 37.41 -9.60 -3.42
C ILE A 38 36.99 -8.17 -3.05
N SER A 39 37.92 -7.25 -2.81
CA SER A 39 37.60 -5.85 -2.46
C SER A 39 36.86 -5.16 -3.60
N GLN A 40 37.31 -5.30 -4.84
CA GLN A 40 36.60 -4.80 -6.02
C GLN A 40 35.25 -5.47 -6.22
N ALA A 41 35.13 -6.77 -5.89
CA ALA A 41 33.84 -7.45 -5.96
C ALA A 41 32.81 -6.81 -5.01
N TYR A 42 33.20 -6.52 -3.77
CA TYR A 42 32.33 -5.81 -2.82
C TYR A 42 31.99 -4.37 -3.26
N GLU A 43 32.94 -3.65 -3.87
CA GLU A 43 32.65 -2.32 -4.44
C GLU A 43 31.56 -2.39 -5.52
N HIS A 44 31.63 -3.39 -6.39
CA HIS A 44 30.61 -3.61 -7.40
C HIS A 44 29.26 -4.02 -6.80
N LEU A 45 29.22 -4.90 -5.81
CA LEU A 45 28.00 -5.32 -5.13
C LEU A 45 27.30 -4.15 -4.42
N ASN A 46 28.08 -3.28 -3.78
CA ASN A 46 27.53 -2.08 -3.14
C ASN A 46 27.00 -1.05 -4.14
N SER A 47 27.67 -0.89 -5.28
CA SER A 47 27.32 0.11 -6.29
C SER A 47 26.22 -0.36 -7.26
N HIS A 48 25.98 -1.66 -7.36
CA HIS A 48 25.08 -2.28 -8.31
C HIS A 48 24.22 -3.35 -7.62
N PRO A 49 23.18 -2.97 -6.88
CA PRO A 49 22.29 -3.92 -6.17
C PRO A 49 21.49 -4.81 -7.14
N ASP A 50 21.50 -4.52 -8.42
CA ASP A 50 20.81 -5.27 -9.48
C ASP A 50 21.70 -6.31 -10.18
N ILE A 51 22.86 -6.67 -9.60
CA ILE A 51 23.64 -7.82 -10.05
C ILE A 51 22.84 -9.08 -9.78
N SER A 52 22.54 -9.85 -10.85
CA SER A 52 21.75 -11.08 -10.73
C SER A 52 22.60 -12.34 -10.64
N VAL A 53 23.82 -12.31 -11.23
CA VAL A 53 24.67 -13.49 -11.32
C VAL A 53 26.10 -13.12 -10.98
N ILE A 54 26.76 -13.93 -10.15
CA ILE A 54 28.17 -13.85 -9.83
C ILE A 54 28.85 -15.13 -10.28
N LEU A 55 29.91 -14.98 -11.12
CA LEU A 55 30.84 -16.04 -11.44
C LEU A 55 32.16 -15.74 -10.73
N CYS A 56 32.69 -16.67 -9.98
CA CYS A 56 33.92 -16.51 -9.25
C CYS A 56 34.88 -17.67 -9.54
N ASP A 57 36.15 -17.37 -9.81
CA ASP A 57 37.17 -18.40 -9.83
C ASP A 57 37.33 -19.02 -8.44
N GLN A 58 37.58 -20.34 -8.40
CA GLN A 58 37.80 -21.05 -7.14
C GLN A 58 39.16 -20.71 -6.52
N ARG A 59 40.21 -20.55 -7.35
CA ARG A 59 41.54 -20.32 -6.87
C ARG A 59 41.95 -18.86 -7.02
N MET A 60 41.95 -18.14 -5.92
CA MET A 60 42.43 -16.76 -5.85
C MET A 60 43.45 -16.64 -4.71
N PRO A 61 44.42 -15.69 -4.78
CA PRO A 61 45.51 -15.61 -3.82
C PRO A 61 45.09 -15.44 -2.36
N ASP A 62 44.09 -14.60 -2.09
CA ASP A 62 43.68 -14.23 -0.72
C ASP A 62 42.69 -15.20 -0.10
N LYS A 63 41.69 -15.63 -0.88
CA LYS A 63 40.60 -16.53 -0.45
C LYS A 63 40.09 -17.33 -1.63
N THR A 64 39.62 -18.54 -1.35
CA THR A 64 38.90 -19.31 -2.37
C THR A 64 37.54 -18.72 -2.71
N GLY A 65 37.02 -19.02 -3.91
CA GLY A 65 35.68 -18.61 -4.31
C GLY A 65 34.59 -19.12 -3.35
N VAL A 66 34.76 -20.34 -2.81
CA VAL A 66 33.85 -20.90 -1.78
C VAL A 66 33.88 -20.03 -0.53
N GLN A 67 35.04 -19.69 0.01
CA GLN A 67 35.16 -18.84 1.21
C GLN A 67 34.55 -17.45 1.00
N PHE A 68 34.76 -16.87 -0.16
CA PHE A 68 34.12 -15.60 -0.51
C PHE A 68 32.59 -15.71 -0.51
N PHE A 69 32.04 -16.76 -1.10
CA PHE A 69 30.57 -16.95 -1.13
C PHE A 69 29.96 -17.28 0.23
N GLU A 70 30.70 -17.95 1.12
CA GLU A 70 30.28 -18.17 2.49
C GLU A 70 30.19 -16.83 3.29
N GLU A 71 31.19 -15.97 3.14
CA GLU A 71 31.22 -14.67 3.85
C GLU A 71 30.17 -13.68 3.35
N MET A 72 29.93 -13.64 2.04
CA MET A 72 28.95 -12.69 1.48
C MET A 72 27.50 -13.10 1.68
N ARG A 73 27.25 -14.33 2.09
CA ARG A 73 25.93 -14.95 2.11
C ARG A 73 24.88 -14.16 2.88
N ASP A 74 25.24 -13.70 4.08
CA ASP A 74 24.29 -13.06 4.99
C ASP A 74 24.05 -11.57 4.64
N THR A 75 24.93 -10.97 3.84
CA THR A 75 24.85 -9.57 3.43
C THR A 75 24.30 -9.39 2.02
N TYR A 76 24.60 -10.34 1.12
CA TYR A 76 24.22 -10.29 -0.30
C TYR A 76 23.63 -11.64 -0.71
N ASP A 77 22.43 -11.95 -0.23
CA ASP A 77 21.75 -13.24 -0.46
C ASP A 77 21.09 -13.35 -1.84
N GLU A 78 20.76 -12.22 -2.46
CA GLU A 78 20.01 -12.18 -3.72
C GLU A 78 20.77 -12.69 -4.94
N PRO A 79 22.05 -12.30 -5.23
CA PRO A 79 22.74 -12.73 -6.42
C PRO A 79 22.98 -14.24 -6.47
N VAL A 80 22.74 -14.85 -7.62
CA VAL A 80 23.00 -16.27 -7.82
C VAL A 80 24.51 -16.51 -8.02
N ARG A 81 25.09 -17.41 -7.26
CA ARG A 81 26.51 -17.65 -7.12
C ARG A 81 26.93 -18.89 -7.89
N MET A 82 27.91 -18.74 -8.78
CA MET A 82 28.48 -19.84 -9.54
C MET A 82 29.99 -19.83 -9.44
N LEU A 83 30.59 -21.01 -9.26
CA LEU A 83 32.06 -21.18 -9.26
C LEU A 83 32.56 -21.59 -10.63
N ILE A 84 33.74 -21.09 -10.98
CA ILE A 84 34.55 -21.59 -12.11
C ILE A 84 35.74 -22.34 -11.51
N THR A 85 35.96 -23.60 -11.89
CA THR A 85 36.95 -24.44 -11.21
C THR A 85 37.68 -25.37 -12.17
N GLY A 86 38.92 -25.70 -11.85
CA GLY A 86 39.72 -26.74 -12.54
C GLY A 86 39.44 -28.14 -12.02
N TYR A 87 40.16 -29.11 -12.55
CA TYR A 87 39.95 -30.52 -12.24
C TYR A 87 40.30 -30.96 -10.80
N THR A 88 41.17 -30.21 -10.11
CA THR A 88 41.73 -30.63 -8.81
C THR A 88 40.91 -30.23 -7.59
N ASP A 89 39.89 -29.40 -7.74
CA ASP A 89 39.18 -28.79 -6.62
C ASP A 89 37.71 -29.27 -6.52
N ILE A 90 37.33 -30.28 -7.30
CA ILE A 90 35.93 -30.69 -7.46
C ILE A 90 35.32 -31.23 -6.16
N GLU A 91 36.05 -31.93 -5.30
CA GLU A 91 35.51 -32.50 -4.05
C GLU A 91 35.09 -31.40 -3.06
N SER A 92 35.94 -30.36 -2.87
CA SER A 92 35.60 -29.23 -1.99
C SER A 92 34.44 -28.38 -2.53
N VAL A 93 34.32 -28.28 -3.85
CA VAL A 93 33.23 -27.57 -4.53
C VAL A 93 31.90 -28.32 -4.41
N ILE A 94 31.90 -29.66 -4.50
CA ILE A 94 30.70 -30.48 -4.33
C ILE A 94 30.12 -30.28 -2.93
N ASP A 95 30.95 -30.26 -1.90
CA ASP A 95 30.48 -29.98 -0.52
C ASP A 95 29.86 -28.58 -0.38
N ALA A 96 30.43 -27.58 -1.01
CA ALA A 96 29.88 -26.22 -1.00
C ALA A 96 28.55 -26.10 -1.76
N VAL A 97 28.39 -26.80 -2.89
CA VAL A 97 27.12 -26.90 -3.61
C VAL A 97 26.07 -27.61 -2.76
N ASN A 98 26.42 -28.73 -2.10
CA ASN A 98 25.51 -29.49 -1.27
C ASN A 98 25.04 -28.73 -0.02
N ARG A 99 25.83 -27.80 0.49
CA ARG A 99 25.43 -26.90 1.58
C ARG A 99 24.51 -25.76 1.12
N GLY A 100 24.16 -25.68 -0.17
CA GLY A 100 23.24 -24.73 -0.75
C GLY A 100 23.76 -23.30 -0.91
N HIS A 101 25.09 -23.10 -0.86
CA HIS A 101 25.71 -21.77 -0.97
C HIS A 101 26.04 -21.38 -2.40
N ILE A 102 26.06 -22.35 -3.32
CA ILE A 102 26.46 -22.18 -4.72
C ILE A 102 25.42 -22.84 -5.60
N PHE A 103 24.93 -22.12 -6.60
CA PHE A 103 23.91 -22.62 -7.53
C PHE A 103 24.45 -23.77 -8.39
N ARG A 104 25.65 -23.57 -8.95
CA ARG A 104 26.39 -24.61 -9.71
C ARG A 104 27.84 -24.24 -9.83
N TYR A 105 28.66 -25.21 -10.25
CA TYR A 105 30.03 -24.95 -10.72
C TYR A 105 30.15 -25.17 -12.22
N ILE A 106 31.14 -24.50 -12.83
CA ILE A 106 31.50 -24.59 -14.23
C ILE A 106 32.95 -25.03 -14.30
N LYS A 107 33.21 -26.05 -15.10
CA LYS A 107 34.56 -26.66 -15.19
C LYS A 107 35.39 -25.98 -16.26
N LYS A 108 36.68 -25.66 -15.95
CA LYS A 108 37.68 -25.22 -16.93
C LYS A 108 38.26 -26.43 -17.66
N PRO A 109 38.47 -26.39 -19.01
CA PRO A 109 38.06 -25.32 -19.91
C PRO A 109 36.59 -25.37 -20.22
N TRP A 110 35.95 -24.21 -20.30
CA TRP A 110 34.54 -24.05 -20.63
C TRP A 110 34.37 -23.53 -22.06
N THR A 111 33.20 -23.72 -22.64
CA THR A 111 32.78 -23.13 -23.91
C THR A 111 31.87 -21.92 -23.68
N ASP A 112 31.77 -21.01 -24.66
CA ASP A 112 30.89 -19.84 -24.61
C ASP A 112 29.43 -20.28 -24.39
N SER A 113 29.02 -21.41 -24.97
CA SER A 113 27.71 -22.02 -24.80
C SER A 113 27.44 -22.44 -23.36
N ASP A 114 28.43 -23.03 -22.68
CA ASP A 114 28.30 -23.48 -21.28
C ASP A 114 28.06 -22.28 -20.35
N ILE A 115 28.82 -21.21 -20.55
CA ILE A 115 28.67 -19.98 -19.76
C ILE A 115 27.32 -19.30 -20.03
N ARG A 116 26.90 -19.18 -21.31
CA ARG A 116 25.58 -18.59 -21.64
C ARG A 116 24.46 -19.36 -21.00
N SER A 117 24.41 -20.68 -21.16
CA SER A 117 23.38 -21.53 -20.57
C SER A 117 23.36 -21.40 -19.03
N ALA A 118 24.53 -21.36 -18.40
CA ALA A 118 24.65 -21.21 -16.96
C ALA A 118 24.14 -19.85 -16.47
N ILE A 119 24.49 -18.74 -17.14
CA ILE A 119 24.03 -17.39 -16.81
C ILE A 119 22.52 -17.28 -16.99
N GLU A 120 21.97 -17.80 -18.07
CA GLU A 120 20.53 -17.76 -18.34
C GLU A 120 19.71 -18.53 -17.30
N GLU A 121 20.15 -19.76 -16.94
CA GLU A 121 19.53 -20.54 -15.88
C GLU A 121 19.62 -19.85 -14.52
N ALA A 122 20.80 -19.32 -14.17
CA ALA A 122 21.00 -18.57 -12.94
C ALA A 122 20.14 -17.32 -12.86
N ASN A 123 20.05 -16.55 -13.95
CA ASN A 123 19.19 -15.37 -13.99
C ASN A 123 17.72 -15.72 -13.90
N LYS A 124 17.28 -16.81 -14.53
CA LYS A 124 15.89 -17.31 -14.37
C LYS A 124 15.60 -17.66 -12.92
N PHE A 125 16.53 -18.34 -12.25
CA PHE A 125 16.41 -18.65 -10.83
C PHE A 125 16.34 -17.38 -9.96
N TYR A 126 17.24 -16.41 -10.21
CA TYR A 126 17.22 -15.10 -9.54
C TYR A 126 15.87 -14.40 -9.66
N LEU A 127 15.35 -14.26 -10.88
CA LEU A 127 14.06 -13.60 -11.13
C LEU A 127 12.90 -14.33 -10.44
N THR A 128 12.89 -15.66 -10.49
CA THR A 128 11.86 -16.47 -9.85
C THR A 128 11.89 -16.31 -8.33
N ASN A 129 13.08 -16.35 -7.73
CA ASN A 129 13.25 -16.21 -6.28
C ASN A 129 12.90 -14.79 -5.81
N SER A 130 13.36 -13.76 -6.52
CA SER A 130 13.01 -12.36 -6.22
C SER A 130 11.50 -12.12 -6.32
N MET A 131 10.83 -12.71 -7.34
CA MET A 131 9.38 -12.63 -7.46
C MET A 131 8.67 -13.34 -6.30
N LEU A 132 9.17 -14.52 -5.89
CA LEU A 132 8.61 -15.27 -4.77
C LEU A 132 8.73 -14.49 -3.46
N VAL A 133 9.89 -13.89 -3.18
CA VAL A 133 10.11 -13.06 -1.99
C VAL A 133 9.19 -11.84 -2.00
N ALA A 134 9.06 -11.16 -3.14
CA ALA A 134 8.14 -10.03 -3.28
C ALA A 134 6.68 -10.45 -3.03
N LYS A 135 6.25 -11.60 -3.60
CA LYS A 135 4.88 -12.10 -3.39
C LYS A 135 4.62 -12.58 -1.96
N ASN A 136 5.62 -13.16 -1.29
CA ASN A 136 5.49 -13.52 0.12
C ASN A 136 5.35 -12.27 1.01
N ARG A 137 6.09 -11.19 0.72
CA ARG A 137 5.94 -9.91 1.45
C ARG A 137 4.56 -9.30 1.24
N GLU A 138 4.07 -9.30 -0.01
CA GLU A 138 2.72 -8.83 -0.35
C GLU A 138 1.65 -9.65 0.39
N LEU A 139 1.77 -10.97 0.38
CA LEU A 139 0.86 -11.89 1.07
C LEU A 139 0.88 -11.66 2.58
N GLN A 140 2.06 -11.54 3.19
CA GLN A 140 2.19 -11.27 4.63
C GLN A 140 1.53 -9.94 5.01
N SER A 141 1.75 -8.88 4.22
CA SER A 141 1.09 -7.59 4.43
C SER A 141 -0.44 -7.70 4.37
N ALA A 142 -0.97 -8.47 3.41
CA ALA A 142 -2.40 -8.72 3.29
C ALA A 142 -2.96 -9.53 4.47
N TYR A 143 -2.21 -10.50 4.98
CA TYR A 143 -2.56 -11.27 6.18
C TYR A 143 -2.59 -10.39 7.43
N ASP A 144 -1.61 -9.53 7.61
CA ASP A 144 -1.54 -8.61 8.75
C ASP A 144 -2.69 -7.59 8.71
N GLU A 145 -3.03 -7.08 7.52
CA GLU A 145 -4.19 -6.21 7.31
C GLU A 145 -5.51 -6.93 7.65
N LEU A 146 -5.68 -8.17 7.18
CA LEU A 146 -6.85 -8.99 7.49
C LEU A 146 -6.98 -9.29 8.99
N GLY A 147 -5.88 -9.57 9.67
CA GLY A 147 -5.84 -9.80 11.11
C GLY A 147 -6.29 -8.57 11.91
N LYS A 148 -5.77 -7.39 11.57
CA LYS A 148 -6.20 -6.11 12.18
C LYS A 148 -7.68 -5.85 11.93
N PHE A 149 -8.14 -6.09 10.70
CA PHE A 149 -9.55 -5.95 10.33
C PHE A 149 -10.44 -6.87 11.16
N ALA A 150 -10.16 -8.18 11.23
CA ALA A 150 -10.96 -9.15 11.98
C ALA A 150 -11.05 -8.81 13.48
N TYR A 151 -9.92 -8.36 14.06
CA TYR A 151 -9.87 -7.93 15.46
C TYR A 151 -10.75 -6.71 15.70
N SER A 152 -10.65 -5.68 14.87
CA SER A 152 -11.45 -4.45 15.03
C SER A 152 -12.94 -4.71 14.82
N VAL A 153 -13.32 -5.49 13.78
CA VAL A 153 -14.72 -5.88 13.55
C VAL A 153 -15.29 -6.55 14.79
N THR A 154 -14.55 -7.51 15.35
CA THR A 154 -15.01 -8.23 16.55
C THR A 154 -15.19 -7.30 17.74
N HIS A 155 -14.24 -6.38 17.95
CA HIS A 155 -14.30 -5.42 19.05
C HIS A 155 -15.48 -4.43 18.90
N ASP A 156 -15.63 -3.84 17.71
CA ASP A 156 -16.59 -2.75 17.47
C ASP A 156 -18.04 -3.25 17.34
N VAL A 157 -18.24 -4.52 16.96
CA VAL A 157 -19.53 -5.20 17.02
C VAL A 157 -19.88 -5.60 18.46
N ARG A 158 -18.91 -6.03 19.26
CA ARG A 158 -19.16 -6.49 20.64
C ARG A 158 -19.64 -5.36 21.54
N GLY A 159 -19.11 -4.14 21.40
CA GLY A 159 -19.48 -2.99 22.24
C GLY A 159 -20.99 -2.70 22.22
N PRO A 160 -21.59 -2.37 21.06
CA PRO A 160 -23.04 -2.14 20.94
C PRO A 160 -23.88 -3.35 21.38
N LEU A 161 -23.45 -4.58 21.07
CA LEU A 161 -24.16 -5.80 21.52
C LEU A 161 -24.22 -5.91 23.05
N LEU A 162 -23.10 -5.64 23.73
CA LEU A 162 -23.05 -5.64 25.19
C LEU A 162 -23.93 -4.53 25.79
N SER A 163 -23.97 -3.36 25.13
CA SER A 163 -24.89 -2.25 25.55
C SER A 163 -26.33 -2.65 25.42
N ILE A 164 -26.72 -3.30 24.31
CA ILE A 164 -28.11 -3.82 24.13
C ILE A 164 -28.45 -4.87 25.18
N LEU A 165 -27.54 -5.84 25.43
CA LEU A 165 -27.76 -6.88 26.44
C LEU A 165 -27.89 -6.30 27.85
N GLY A 166 -27.03 -5.34 28.21
CA GLY A 166 -27.12 -4.65 29.49
C GLY A 166 -28.41 -3.84 29.66
N ALA A 167 -28.81 -3.12 28.61
CA ALA A 167 -30.08 -2.39 28.58
C ALA A 167 -31.29 -3.33 28.71
N LEU A 168 -31.27 -4.48 28.03
CA LEU A 168 -32.34 -5.52 28.18
C LEU A 168 -32.41 -6.07 29.59
N ASP A 169 -31.29 -6.30 30.28
CA ASP A 169 -31.29 -6.80 31.65
C ASP A 169 -31.81 -5.76 32.63
N LEU A 170 -31.52 -4.48 32.42
CA LEU A 170 -32.10 -3.39 33.19
C LEU A 170 -33.59 -3.28 32.97
N ALA A 171 -34.06 -3.29 31.71
CA ALA A 171 -35.48 -3.17 31.34
C ALA A 171 -36.35 -4.25 31.96
N LYS A 172 -35.86 -5.49 32.16
CA LYS A 172 -36.63 -6.59 32.78
C LYS A 172 -37.07 -6.31 34.21
N ASN A 173 -36.39 -5.44 34.93
CA ASN A 173 -36.63 -5.16 36.34
C ASN A 173 -37.18 -3.74 36.57
N MET A 174 -37.53 -3.00 35.49
CA MET A 174 -38.08 -1.66 35.56
C MET A 174 -39.59 -1.67 35.55
N GLU A 175 -40.17 -0.87 36.44
CA GLU A 175 -41.63 -0.66 36.53
C GLU A 175 -42.05 0.73 36.04
N ASP A 176 -41.10 1.73 36.03
CA ASP A 176 -41.41 3.09 35.56
C ASP A 176 -41.40 3.16 34.02
N PRO A 177 -42.53 3.57 33.40
CA PRO A 177 -42.62 3.70 31.94
C PRO A 177 -41.66 4.73 31.34
N ASN A 178 -41.23 5.77 32.07
CA ASN A 178 -40.30 6.78 31.56
C ASN A 178 -38.89 6.22 31.54
N GLU A 179 -38.46 5.58 32.61
CA GLU A 179 -37.15 4.92 32.66
C GLU A 179 -37.03 3.80 31.61
N LEU A 180 -38.12 3.06 31.38
CA LEU A 180 -38.17 2.05 30.32
C LEU A 180 -38.02 2.67 28.94
N ARG A 181 -38.59 3.85 28.71
CA ARG A 181 -38.46 4.58 27.45
C ARG A 181 -37.02 5.01 27.20
N ASP A 182 -36.33 5.56 28.20
CA ASP A 182 -34.93 5.96 28.10
C ASP A 182 -34.04 4.77 27.73
N ILE A 183 -34.31 3.60 28.32
CA ILE A 183 -33.59 2.36 27.98
C ILE A 183 -33.83 1.91 26.53
N LEU A 184 -35.06 2.01 26.04
CA LEU A 184 -35.38 1.67 24.66
C LEU A 184 -34.68 2.62 23.69
N GLU A 185 -34.58 3.92 23.99
CA GLU A 185 -33.84 4.90 23.20
C GLU A 185 -32.31 4.54 23.17
N MET A 186 -31.72 4.15 24.32
CA MET A 186 -30.34 3.68 24.36
C MET A 186 -30.12 2.42 23.51
N MET A 187 -31.08 1.50 23.49
CA MET A 187 -31.00 0.29 22.65
C MET A 187 -31.09 0.65 21.15
N GLU A 188 -32.00 1.55 20.79
CA GLU A 188 -32.17 2.04 19.43
C GLU A 188 -30.88 2.70 18.92
N ASP A 189 -30.24 3.55 19.72
CA ASP A 189 -28.96 4.16 19.43
C ASP A 189 -27.85 3.12 19.20
N ALA A 190 -27.82 2.08 20.04
CA ALA A 190 -26.80 1.01 19.89
C ALA A 190 -27.04 0.19 18.63
N ILE A 191 -28.30 -0.07 18.24
CA ILE A 191 -28.64 -0.75 16.98
C ILE A 191 -28.26 0.10 15.78
N HIS A 192 -28.51 1.40 15.80
CA HIS A 192 -28.14 2.32 14.74
C HIS A 192 -26.61 2.37 14.54
N LYS A 193 -25.84 2.39 15.62
CA LYS A 193 -24.36 2.32 15.56
C LYS A 193 -23.87 1.02 14.91
N LEU A 194 -24.52 -0.09 15.24
CA LEU A 194 -24.17 -1.40 14.66
C LEU A 194 -24.48 -1.45 13.16
N ASP A 195 -25.63 -0.93 12.74
CA ASP A 195 -26.05 -0.87 11.33
C ASP A 195 -25.09 0.01 10.50
N GLU A 196 -24.72 1.18 11.04
CA GLU A 196 -23.75 2.06 10.42
C GLU A 196 -22.38 1.38 10.29
N TYR A 197 -21.94 0.64 11.30
CA TYR A 197 -20.70 -0.13 11.25
C TYR A 197 -20.73 -1.21 10.17
N ILE A 198 -21.82 -1.97 10.06
CA ILE A 198 -22.02 -2.99 9.03
C ILE A 198 -21.99 -2.37 7.63
N LYS A 199 -22.67 -1.23 7.41
CA LYS A 199 -22.66 -0.50 6.14
C LYS A 199 -21.24 -0.08 5.75
N ASN A 200 -20.51 0.54 6.66
CA ASN A 200 -19.12 0.99 6.42
C ASN A 200 -18.19 -0.19 6.08
N THR A 201 -18.38 -1.32 6.76
CA THR A 201 -17.66 -2.56 6.51
C THR A 201 -17.95 -3.13 5.12
N HIS A 202 -19.23 -3.13 4.71
CA HIS A 202 -19.66 -3.58 3.41
C HIS A 202 -19.10 -2.70 2.26
N GLU A 203 -19.10 -1.38 2.45
CA GLU A 203 -18.48 -0.45 1.48
C GLU A 203 -17.00 -0.70 1.32
N TYR A 204 -16.28 -0.95 2.41
CA TYR A 204 -14.87 -1.35 2.37
C TYR A 204 -14.63 -2.58 1.48
N TYR A 205 -15.45 -3.65 1.63
CA TYR A 205 -15.31 -4.85 0.82
C TYR A 205 -15.66 -4.64 -0.66
N LYS A 206 -16.63 -3.81 -0.97
CA LYS A 206 -16.95 -3.45 -2.37
C LYS A 206 -15.77 -2.79 -3.05
N LEU A 207 -15.12 -1.86 -2.38
CA LEU A 207 -13.94 -1.19 -2.90
C LEU A 207 -12.76 -2.14 -3.13
N LYS A 208 -12.48 -3.04 -2.18
CA LYS A 208 -11.35 -3.98 -2.29
C LYS A 208 -11.49 -4.94 -3.46
N ARG A 209 -12.70 -5.36 -3.81
CA ARG A 209 -12.98 -6.36 -4.86
C ARG A 209 -13.38 -5.77 -6.21
N GLY A 210 -13.80 -4.52 -6.27
CA GLY A 210 -14.29 -3.88 -7.49
C GLY A 210 -13.17 -3.57 -8.48
N LEU A 211 -13.37 -3.93 -9.75
CA LEU A 211 -12.63 -3.33 -10.86
C LEU A 211 -13.18 -1.92 -11.04
N LEU A 212 -12.30 -0.94 -11.26
CA LEU A 212 -12.70 0.43 -11.55
C LEU A 212 -13.57 0.47 -12.82
N GLN A 213 -14.73 1.10 -12.71
CA GLN A 213 -15.62 1.35 -13.84
C GLN A 213 -15.58 2.84 -14.18
N PHE A 214 -14.91 3.17 -15.28
CA PHE A 214 -14.75 4.57 -15.66
C PHE A 214 -15.96 5.05 -16.47
N GLU A 215 -16.60 6.10 -15.96
CA GLU A 215 -17.74 6.77 -16.58
C GLU A 215 -17.62 8.28 -16.44
N VAL A 216 -18.40 9.04 -17.20
CA VAL A 216 -18.43 10.50 -17.11
C VAL A 216 -19.13 10.92 -15.83
N ILE A 217 -18.43 11.62 -14.96
CA ILE A 217 -18.93 12.08 -13.67
C ILE A 217 -19.59 13.44 -13.79
N ASP A 218 -20.85 13.56 -13.38
CA ASP A 218 -21.56 14.82 -13.15
C ASP A 218 -21.49 15.19 -11.67
N PHE A 219 -20.53 16.02 -11.29
CA PHE A 219 -20.35 16.45 -9.90
C PHE A 219 -21.50 17.28 -9.36
N ASN A 220 -22.25 18.02 -10.20
CA ASN A 220 -23.39 18.78 -9.76
C ASN A 220 -24.51 17.86 -9.26
N ASN A 221 -24.84 16.81 -10.03
CA ASN A 221 -25.85 15.85 -9.65
C ASN A 221 -25.38 15.03 -8.43
N LEU A 222 -24.13 14.59 -8.43
CA LEU A 222 -23.55 13.80 -7.35
C LEU A 222 -23.61 14.52 -5.99
N VAL A 223 -23.22 15.81 -5.94
CA VAL A 223 -23.29 16.62 -4.70
C VAL A 223 -24.74 16.83 -4.26
N LYS A 224 -25.68 17.06 -5.19
CA LYS A 224 -27.10 17.21 -4.89
C LYS A 224 -27.69 15.94 -4.26
N ASP A 225 -27.37 14.78 -4.82
CA ASP A 225 -27.87 13.48 -4.33
C ASP A 225 -27.34 13.17 -2.92
N ILE A 226 -26.04 13.40 -2.70
CA ILE A 226 -25.40 13.22 -1.41
C ILE A 226 -26.02 14.19 -0.38
N ALA A 227 -26.17 15.46 -0.72
CA ALA A 227 -26.76 16.45 0.18
C ALA A 227 -28.23 16.12 0.53
N ALA A 228 -29.00 15.57 -0.42
CA ALA A 228 -30.36 15.13 -0.17
C ALA A 228 -30.41 13.99 0.87
N LEU A 229 -29.51 13.02 0.77
CA LEU A 229 -29.41 11.90 1.73
C LEU A 229 -29.06 12.40 3.14
N PHE A 230 -28.10 13.32 3.29
CA PHE A 230 -27.74 13.90 4.60
C PHE A 230 -28.87 14.73 5.21
N ARG A 231 -29.65 15.42 4.36
CA ARG A 231 -30.83 16.19 4.83
C ARG A 231 -31.94 15.27 5.33
N ILE A 232 -32.26 14.20 4.60
CA ILE A 232 -33.28 13.20 5.01
C ILE A 232 -32.87 12.52 6.32
N ALA A 233 -31.56 12.27 6.51
CA ALA A 233 -31.03 11.68 7.73
C ALA A 233 -30.94 12.66 8.93
N GLY A 234 -31.37 13.92 8.79
CA GLY A 234 -31.31 14.94 9.85
C GLY A 234 -29.90 15.41 10.23
N ARG A 235 -28.89 14.99 9.47
CA ARG A 235 -27.48 15.33 9.78
C ARG A 235 -27.10 16.78 9.45
N MET A 236 -27.97 17.51 8.76
CA MET A 236 -27.77 18.92 8.37
C MET A 236 -28.53 19.91 9.29
N ASP A 237 -29.18 19.42 10.33
CA ASP A 237 -29.97 20.28 11.23
C ASP A 237 -29.04 21.26 11.97
N ASN A 238 -29.36 22.54 11.87
CA ASN A 238 -28.58 23.66 12.43
C ASN A 238 -27.14 23.79 11.85
N ILE A 239 -26.86 23.19 10.68
CA ILE A 239 -25.57 23.32 9.98
C ILE A 239 -25.81 23.94 8.60
N LYS A 240 -25.14 25.06 8.31
CA LYS A 240 -25.20 25.69 6.99
C LYS A 240 -24.36 24.90 6.00
N PHE A 241 -25.01 24.27 5.02
CA PHE A 241 -24.32 23.59 3.92
C PHE A 241 -24.14 24.52 2.71
N ILE A 242 -22.92 24.61 2.19
CA ILE A 242 -22.55 25.45 1.06
C ILE A 242 -21.89 24.55 0.01
N SER A 243 -22.41 24.53 -1.21
CA SER A 243 -21.81 23.78 -2.32
C SER A 243 -21.49 24.71 -3.48
N ASN A 244 -20.31 24.55 -4.07
CA ASN A 244 -19.87 25.24 -5.28
C ASN A 244 -19.20 24.22 -6.20
N VAL A 245 -19.76 24.02 -7.39
CA VAL A 245 -19.21 23.10 -8.39
C VAL A 245 -18.96 23.86 -9.69
N VAL A 246 -17.70 23.87 -10.12
CA VAL A 246 -17.24 24.43 -11.37
C VAL A 246 -16.68 23.29 -12.22
N GLN A 247 -17.48 22.80 -13.13
CA GLN A 247 -17.10 21.69 -14.03
C GLN A 247 -17.20 22.18 -15.46
N ASN A 248 -16.05 22.53 -16.05
CA ASN A 248 -15.97 23.06 -17.41
C ASN A 248 -15.68 21.97 -18.45
N ASP A 249 -15.12 20.85 -18.01
CA ASP A 249 -14.70 19.73 -18.85
C ASP A 249 -15.39 18.43 -18.45
N GLU A 250 -15.50 17.48 -19.39
CA GLU A 250 -15.88 16.11 -19.06
C GLU A 250 -14.79 15.49 -18.18
N PHE A 251 -15.22 14.75 -17.16
CA PHE A 251 -14.31 14.08 -16.23
C PHE A 251 -14.63 12.59 -16.13
N LEU A 252 -13.73 11.74 -16.64
CA LEU A 252 -13.88 10.29 -16.66
C LEU A 252 -13.22 9.68 -15.42
N SER A 253 -14.03 9.05 -14.56
CA SER A 253 -13.54 8.41 -13.33
C SER A 253 -14.50 7.31 -12.85
N ASP A 254 -14.18 6.66 -11.74
CA ASP A 254 -15.04 5.67 -11.08
C ASP A 254 -16.02 6.36 -10.11
N GLU A 255 -17.31 6.38 -10.46
CA GLU A 255 -18.34 7.09 -9.69
C GLU A 255 -18.46 6.53 -8.26
N ILE A 256 -18.33 5.22 -8.09
CA ILE A 256 -18.46 4.56 -6.76
C ILE A 256 -17.36 5.07 -5.83
N SER A 257 -16.12 5.14 -6.32
CA SER A 257 -14.98 5.65 -5.55
C SER A 257 -15.14 7.14 -5.21
N ILE A 258 -15.54 7.97 -6.18
CA ILE A 258 -15.79 9.41 -5.97
C ILE A 258 -16.91 9.63 -4.94
N LYS A 259 -18.03 8.91 -5.08
CA LYS A 259 -19.18 8.97 -4.19
C LYS A 259 -18.80 8.59 -2.75
N MET A 260 -17.98 7.55 -2.61
CA MET A 260 -17.48 7.11 -1.32
C MET A 260 -16.54 8.16 -0.68
N ILE A 261 -15.62 8.77 -1.46
CA ILE A 261 -14.74 9.84 -0.99
C ILE A 261 -15.58 11.01 -0.45
N LEU A 262 -16.53 11.51 -1.25
CA LEU A 262 -17.40 12.62 -0.84
C LEU A 262 -18.25 12.28 0.39
N ASN A 263 -18.86 11.10 0.43
CA ASN A 263 -19.65 10.66 1.58
C ASN A 263 -18.84 10.62 2.87
N ASN A 264 -17.62 10.07 2.85
CA ASN A 264 -16.78 9.99 4.05
C ASN A 264 -16.31 11.36 4.51
N LEU A 265 -15.87 12.24 3.61
CA LEU A 265 -15.41 13.58 3.97
C LEU A 265 -16.55 14.44 4.50
N LEU A 266 -17.73 14.42 3.85
CA LEU A 266 -18.90 15.16 4.29
C LEU A 266 -19.48 14.60 5.60
N SER A 267 -19.56 13.27 5.76
CA SER A 267 -19.97 12.64 7.03
C SER A 267 -19.08 13.09 8.19
N ASN A 268 -17.77 13.10 8.00
CA ASN A 268 -16.85 13.62 9.02
C ASN A 268 -17.13 15.09 9.31
N ALA A 269 -17.25 15.94 8.29
CA ALA A 269 -17.52 17.36 8.46
C ALA A 269 -18.85 17.63 9.23
N PHE A 270 -19.87 16.82 9.02
CA PHE A 270 -21.13 16.95 9.77
C PHE A 270 -21.05 16.38 11.19
N ASN A 271 -20.37 15.26 11.39
CA ASN A 271 -20.30 14.56 12.68
C ASN A 271 -19.40 15.29 13.70
N TYR A 272 -18.31 15.92 13.23
CA TYR A 272 -17.30 16.54 14.10
C TYR A 272 -17.51 18.05 14.29
N GLN A 273 -18.79 18.49 14.34
CA GLN A 273 -19.14 19.88 14.63
C GLN A 273 -19.00 20.21 16.12
N ARG A 274 -18.61 21.45 16.44
CA ARG A 274 -18.59 21.91 17.83
C ARG A 274 -20.01 22.04 18.38
N LYS A 275 -20.29 21.49 19.55
CA LYS A 275 -21.63 21.50 20.17
C LYS A 275 -22.09 22.92 20.51
N ASP A 276 -21.15 23.78 20.92
CA ASP A 276 -21.34 25.14 21.40
C ASP A 276 -21.32 26.22 20.31
N ALA A 277 -20.98 25.88 19.07
CA ALA A 277 -20.90 26.85 17.99
C ALA A 277 -22.30 27.27 17.49
N ALA A 278 -22.53 28.59 17.45
CA ALA A 278 -23.77 29.17 16.90
C ALA A 278 -23.82 29.11 15.37
N ASP A 279 -22.67 29.27 14.71
CA ASP A 279 -22.56 29.37 13.25
C ASP A 279 -21.86 28.15 12.65
N LYS A 280 -22.50 26.99 12.74
CA LYS A 280 -21.97 25.74 12.16
C LYS A 280 -22.08 25.77 10.64
N TYR A 281 -20.99 25.41 9.95
CA TYR A 281 -21.05 25.27 8.50
C TYR A 281 -20.19 24.11 8.00
N VAL A 282 -20.61 23.57 6.85
CA VAL A 282 -19.85 22.64 6.02
C VAL A 282 -19.90 23.16 4.60
N SER A 283 -18.75 23.23 3.95
CA SER A 283 -18.68 23.65 2.55
C SER A 283 -17.98 22.60 1.71
N VAL A 284 -18.48 22.35 0.50
CA VAL A 284 -17.85 21.56 -0.54
C VAL A 284 -17.61 22.42 -1.77
N SER A 285 -16.38 22.46 -2.25
CA SER A 285 -16.02 23.10 -3.51
C SER A 285 -15.37 22.09 -4.42
N ILE A 286 -15.84 21.99 -5.65
CA ILE A 286 -15.30 21.09 -6.67
C ILE A 286 -14.96 21.88 -7.90
N GLU A 287 -13.74 21.75 -8.37
CA GLU A 287 -13.25 22.35 -9.61
C GLU A 287 -12.70 21.25 -10.53
N VAL A 288 -13.20 21.20 -11.76
CA VAL A 288 -12.70 20.30 -12.81
C VAL A 288 -12.06 21.13 -13.91
N ALA A 289 -10.75 20.99 -14.05
CA ALA A 289 -9.97 21.65 -15.07
C ALA A 289 -8.78 20.79 -15.54
N ASN A 290 -8.45 20.83 -16.81
CA ASN A 290 -7.30 20.10 -17.39
C ASN A 290 -7.30 18.59 -17.07
N ASN A 291 -8.47 17.96 -17.09
CA ASN A 291 -8.65 16.54 -16.73
C ASN A 291 -8.23 16.20 -15.28
N VAL A 292 -8.35 17.15 -14.36
CA VAL A 292 -8.11 16.97 -12.93
C VAL A 292 -9.32 17.52 -12.17
N ALA A 293 -9.84 16.73 -11.22
CA ALA A 293 -10.84 17.17 -10.26
C ALA A 293 -10.18 17.54 -8.93
N THR A 294 -10.39 18.77 -8.46
CA THR A 294 -9.99 19.22 -7.13
C THR A 294 -11.23 19.36 -6.26
N ILE A 295 -11.33 18.56 -5.22
CA ILE A 295 -12.45 18.52 -4.26
C ILE A 295 -11.95 19.07 -2.94
N THR A 296 -12.58 20.14 -2.42
CA THR A 296 -12.26 20.71 -1.12
C THR A 296 -13.49 20.63 -0.22
N VAL A 297 -13.36 19.93 0.92
CA VAL A 297 -14.39 19.88 1.97
C VAL A 297 -13.85 20.62 3.19
N LYS A 298 -14.58 21.60 3.67
CA LYS A 298 -14.19 22.44 4.81
C LYS A 298 -15.33 22.53 5.81
N ASP A 299 -15.01 22.43 7.08
CA ASP A 299 -15.89 22.63 8.23
C ASP A 299 -15.29 23.63 9.23
N ASN A 300 -16.09 24.09 10.19
CA ASN A 300 -15.66 24.83 11.35
C ASN A 300 -15.88 24.05 12.66
N GLY A 301 -15.69 22.76 12.60
CA GLY A 301 -15.85 21.82 13.71
C GLY A 301 -14.75 21.87 14.77
N ILE A 302 -14.60 20.76 15.48
CA ILE A 302 -13.63 20.65 16.59
C ILE A 302 -12.16 20.67 16.14
N GLY A 303 -11.89 20.43 14.85
CA GLY A 303 -10.54 20.32 14.31
C GLY A 303 -9.81 19.05 14.75
N ILE A 304 -8.59 18.88 14.28
CA ILE A 304 -7.72 17.72 14.52
C ILE A 304 -6.41 18.23 15.11
N HIS A 305 -5.98 17.67 16.24
CA HIS A 305 -4.70 18.01 16.83
C HIS A 305 -3.53 17.52 15.94
N GLU A 306 -2.45 18.29 15.85
CA GLU A 306 -1.31 18.04 14.95
C GLU A 306 -0.72 16.62 15.14
N SER A 307 -0.64 16.14 16.38
CA SER A 307 -0.13 14.77 16.69
C SER A 307 -0.92 13.63 16.05
N HIS A 308 -2.17 13.88 15.64
CA HIS A 308 -3.05 12.88 15.02
C HIS A 308 -3.04 12.93 13.49
N ILE A 309 -2.68 14.06 12.87
CA ILE A 309 -2.79 14.29 11.43
C ILE A 309 -2.12 13.19 10.59
N ASN A 310 -0.95 12.73 11.00
CA ASN A 310 -0.22 11.69 10.28
C ASN A 310 -0.91 10.30 10.38
N ASN A 311 -1.75 10.10 11.38
CA ASN A 311 -2.35 8.79 11.69
C ASN A 311 -3.82 8.68 11.27
N ILE A 312 -4.51 9.78 10.95
CA ILE A 312 -5.97 9.75 10.66
C ILE A 312 -6.35 8.90 9.45
N PHE A 313 -5.40 8.59 8.57
CA PHE A 313 -5.57 7.72 7.42
C PHE A 313 -5.20 6.25 7.70
N THR A 314 -4.80 5.94 8.94
CA THR A 314 -4.48 4.56 9.35
C THR A 314 -5.78 3.83 9.65
N MET A 315 -5.87 2.58 9.23
CA MET A 315 -7.04 1.74 9.42
C MET A 315 -7.40 1.64 10.92
N PHE A 316 -8.69 1.87 11.26
CA PHE A 316 -9.24 1.87 12.63
C PHE A 316 -8.68 2.95 13.57
N TYR A 317 -7.93 3.90 13.06
CA TYR A 317 -7.43 4.99 13.90
C TYR A 317 -8.54 5.98 14.25
N ARG A 318 -8.60 6.37 15.52
CA ARG A 318 -9.53 7.36 16.07
C ARG A 318 -8.76 8.35 16.92
N ALA A 319 -8.92 9.65 16.64
CA ALA A 319 -8.26 10.72 17.41
C ALA A 319 -8.91 10.94 18.78
N THR A 320 -10.20 10.61 18.92
CA THR A 320 -10.98 10.72 20.17
C THR A 320 -11.72 9.43 20.46
N SER A 321 -11.80 9.04 21.73
CA SER A 321 -12.57 7.86 22.17
C SER A 321 -14.05 8.13 22.40
N GLU A 322 -14.45 9.40 22.46
CA GLU A 322 -15.80 9.83 22.87
C GLU A 322 -16.81 9.88 21.71
N GLU A 323 -16.34 9.88 20.46
CA GLU A 323 -17.21 10.03 19.29
C GLU A 323 -17.41 8.73 18.50
N THR A 324 -18.60 8.60 17.90
CA THR A 324 -19.02 7.43 17.12
C THR A 324 -18.39 7.44 15.74
N GLY A 325 -17.58 6.42 15.42
CA GLY A 325 -17.02 6.21 14.09
C GLY A 325 -16.20 4.94 14.04
N SER A 326 -16.24 4.22 12.91
CA SER A 326 -15.53 2.95 12.70
C SER A 326 -14.00 3.10 12.53
N GLY A 327 -13.49 4.32 12.35
CA GLY A 327 -12.08 4.56 11.98
C GLY A 327 -11.72 4.05 10.56
N LEU A 328 -12.71 3.67 9.76
CA LEU A 328 -12.53 3.20 8.37
C LEU A 328 -12.72 4.32 7.34
N GLY A 329 -13.45 5.38 7.65
CA GLY A 329 -13.85 6.39 6.67
C GLY A 329 -12.68 7.05 5.94
N LEU A 330 -11.72 7.61 6.66
CA LEU A 330 -10.54 8.26 6.04
C LEU A 330 -9.55 7.24 5.45
N TYR A 331 -9.46 6.05 6.03
CA TYR A 331 -8.71 4.95 5.41
C TYR A 331 -9.30 4.58 4.04
N ASN A 332 -10.61 4.43 3.92
CA ASN A 332 -11.30 4.17 2.67
C ASN A 332 -11.06 5.29 1.64
N VAL A 333 -11.06 6.55 2.07
CA VAL A 333 -10.71 7.70 1.21
C VAL A 333 -9.30 7.52 0.64
N LYS A 334 -8.32 7.18 1.48
CA LYS A 334 -6.93 6.98 1.06
C LYS A 334 -6.77 5.79 0.10
N ASP A 335 -7.45 4.66 0.37
CA ASP A 335 -7.44 3.47 -0.50
C ASP A 335 -8.05 3.78 -1.89
N ALA A 336 -9.19 4.46 -1.92
CA ALA A 336 -9.82 4.87 -3.18
C ALA A 336 -8.95 5.84 -3.99
N LEU A 337 -8.34 6.82 -3.32
CA LEU A 337 -7.41 7.74 -3.97
C LEU A 337 -6.18 7.03 -4.53
N THR A 338 -5.65 6.05 -3.81
CA THR A 338 -4.54 5.23 -4.32
C THR A 338 -4.92 4.51 -5.62
N LYS A 339 -6.14 3.96 -5.71
CA LYS A 339 -6.65 3.31 -6.93
C LYS A 339 -6.89 4.28 -8.07
N LEU A 340 -7.34 5.50 -7.76
CA LEU A 340 -7.57 6.57 -8.73
C LEU A 340 -6.30 7.37 -9.07
N SER A 341 -5.13 7.02 -8.47
CA SER A 341 -3.88 7.79 -8.58
C SER A 341 -4.05 9.24 -8.10
N GLY A 342 -4.92 9.45 -7.11
CA GLY A 342 -5.20 10.76 -6.52
C GLY A 342 -4.43 10.99 -5.23
N GLU A 343 -4.50 12.23 -4.76
CA GLU A 343 -3.83 12.70 -3.55
C GLU A 343 -4.81 13.38 -2.59
N ILE A 344 -4.48 13.41 -1.30
CA ILE A 344 -5.25 14.13 -0.28
C ILE A 344 -4.31 14.92 0.63
N GLU A 345 -4.69 16.17 0.85
CA GLU A 345 -4.07 17.08 1.80
C GLU A 345 -5.06 17.40 2.92
N VAL A 346 -4.57 17.61 4.14
CA VAL A 346 -5.37 18.02 5.30
C VAL A 346 -4.73 19.21 5.97
N ALA A 347 -5.55 20.22 6.25
CA ALA A 347 -5.21 21.36 7.10
C ALA A 347 -6.26 21.47 8.19
N SER A 348 -5.84 21.46 9.45
CA SER A 348 -6.74 21.49 10.59
C SER A 348 -6.15 22.24 11.77
N VAL A 349 -7.01 23.00 12.44
CA VAL A 349 -6.66 23.72 13.68
C VAL A 349 -7.73 23.40 14.71
N VAL A 350 -7.30 23.01 15.91
CA VAL A 350 -8.21 22.66 17.01
C VAL A 350 -9.13 23.83 17.35
N ASN A 351 -10.43 23.56 17.42
CA ASN A 351 -11.52 24.53 17.63
C ASN A 351 -11.76 25.55 16.49
N GLU A 352 -11.08 25.43 15.36
CA GLU A 352 -11.34 26.25 14.18
C GLU A 352 -11.95 25.46 13.03
N GLY A 353 -11.64 24.14 12.96
CA GLY A 353 -12.18 23.22 11.96
C GLY A 353 -11.13 22.53 11.11
N THR A 354 -11.60 21.84 10.08
CA THR A 354 -10.77 21.02 9.19
C THR A 354 -11.04 21.34 7.72
N THR A 355 -10.01 21.26 6.91
CA THR A 355 -10.09 21.33 5.46
C THR A 355 -9.39 20.14 4.86
N PHE A 356 -10.13 19.30 4.14
CA PHE A 356 -9.59 18.25 3.29
C PHE A 356 -9.59 18.71 1.85
N LYS A 357 -8.46 18.56 1.16
CA LYS A 357 -8.32 18.86 -0.27
C LYS A 357 -7.88 17.58 -0.97
N VAL A 358 -8.69 17.13 -1.92
CA VAL A 358 -8.49 15.93 -2.72
C VAL A 358 -8.23 16.31 -4.16
N ILE A 359 -7.23 15.70 -4.79
CA ILE A 359 -6.86 15.93 -6.18
C ILE A 359 -6.92 14.58 -6.90
N ILE A 360 -7.73 14.48 -7.95
CA ILE A 360 -7.92 13.23 -8.70
C ILE A 360 -7.67 13.49 -10.18
N PRO A 361 -6.72 12.80 -10.82
CA PRO A 361 -6.56 12.84 -12.27
C PRO A 361 -7.69 12.05 -12.93
N GLY A 362 -8.28 12.61 -13.98
CA GLY A 362 -9.24 11.91 -14.81
C GLY A 362 -8.56 10.90 -15.74
N LYS A 363 -9.27 9.84 -16.09
CA LYS A 363 -8.80 8.88 -17.08
C LYS A 363 -8.78 9.54 -18.46
N ALA A 364 -7.70 9.35 -19.22
CA ALA A 364 -7.65 9.84 -20.60
C ALA A 364 -8.60 9.04 -21.50
N HIS A 365 -9.35 9.72 -22.38
CA HIS A 365 -10.15 9.06 -23.40
C HIS A 365 -9.22 8.24 -24.32
N GLY A 366 -9.35 6.91 -24.33
CA GLY A 366 -8.68 6.05 -25.31
C GLY A 366 -7.59 5.10 -24.80
N THR A 367 -7.40 4.91 -23.53
CA THR A 367 -6.56 3.82 -22.98
C THR A 367 -7.43 2.72 -22.37
N ASN A 368 -7.76 1.73 -23.21
CA ASN A 368 -8.25 0.41 -22.75
C ASN A 368 -7.15 -0.37 -22.04
#